data_38ff4192643aeb22004585025ebf89fd
#
_entry.id   38ff4192643aeb22004585025ebf89fd
#
_cell.length_a   1.000
_cell.length_b   1.000
_cell.length_c   1.000
_cell.angle_alpha   90.00
_cell.angle_beta   90.00
_cell.angle_gamma   90.00
#
_symmetry.space_group_name_H-M   'P 1'
#
loop_
_entity.id
_entity.type
_entity.pdbx_description
1 polymer ?
#
loop_
_entity_poly.entity_id
_entity_poly.type
_entity_poly.pdbx_seq_one_letter_code
_entity_poly.pdbx_strand_id
1 'polypeptide(L)'
;MQQEKKNNLTAIIISWALVFICMAIIFWLSSKTADESAGQSSVIVKWIINHFGKNSVTDFIVRKLAHFSEYVGLCFLASNAIYQLSKRFIPLYSCALTSFYAISDEFHQLFVDGRSCEIRDWAIDTVGALVGALAFYIIYIIIKKVVKKKNNIDTQIN
;
A
#
# COMPACT_ATOMS: atom_id res chain seq x y z
N MET A 1 0.71 9.61 32.11
CA MET A 1 0.23 8.22 31.93
C MET A 1 -1.13 8.12 31.23
N GLN A 2 -2.21 8.76 31.72
CA GLN A 2 -3.53 8.71 31.04
C GLN A 2 -3.50 9.41 29.64
N GLN A 3 -2.88 10.56 29.49
CA GLN A 3 -2.77 11.28 28.22
C GLN A 3 -1.97 10.50 27.18
N GLU A 4 -0.88 9.87 27.59
CA GLU A 4 -0.04 9.05 26.72
C GLU A 4 -0.77 7.80 26.20
N LYS A 5 -1.56 7.16 27.09
CA LYS A 5 -2.42 6.02 26.71
C LYS A 5 -3.52 6.44 25.72
N LYS A 6 -4.10 7.64 25.90
CA LYS A 6 -5.10 8.20 24.98
C LYS A 6 -4.50 8.51 23.61
N ASN A 7 -3.31 9.12 23.58
CA ASN A 7 -2.62 9.42 22.32
C ASN A 7 -2.25 8.15 21.53
N ASN A 8 -1.85 7.08 22.24
CA ASN A 8 -1.59 5.79 21.62
C ASN A 8 -2.86 5.16 21.02
N LEU A 9 -4.00 5.23 21.70
CA LEU A 9 -5.27 4.69 21.20
C LEU A 9 -5.73 5.45 19.95
N THR A 10 -5.65 6.77 19.95
CA THR A 10 -5.99 7.60 18.80
C THR A 10 -5.13 7.25 17.58
N ALA A 11 -3.81 7.09 17.77
CA ALA A 11 -2.90 6.69 16.69
C ALA A 11 -3.25 5.31 16.11
N ILE A 12 -3.62 4.34 16.95
CA ILE A 12 -4.06 3.01 16.52
C ILE A 12 -5.33 3.12 15.68
N ILE A 13 -6.36 3.84 16.19
CA ILE A 13 -7.64 4.00 15.48
C ILE A 13 -7.43 4.65 14.11
N ILE A 14 -6.68 5.75 14.05
CA ILE A 14 -6.41 6.45 12.78
C ILE A 14 -5.65 5.53 11.81
N SER A 15 -4.64 4.79 12.28
CA SER A 15 -3.86 3.91 11.42
C SER A 15 -4.73 2.79 10.81
N TRP A 16 -5.61 2.17 11.58
CA TRP A 16 -6.54 1.16 11.07
C TRP A 16 -7.63 1.77 10.16
N ALA A 17 -8.13 2.96 10.48
CA ALA A 17 -9.06 3.68 9.61
C ALA A 17 -8.45 3.92 8.22
N LEU A 18 -7.17 4.33 8.15
CA LEU A 18 -6.46 4.50 6.89
C LEU A 18 -6.31 3.18 6.11
N VAL A 19 -6.06 2.06 6.79
CA VAL A 19 -6.03 0.73 6.15
C VAL A 19 -7.39 0.41 5.53
N PHE A 20 -8.49 0.55 6.28
CA PHE A 20 -9.83 0.26 5.77
C PHE A 20 -10.26 1.21 4.63
N ILE A 21 -9.90 2.49 4.71
CA ILE A 21 -10.13 3.45 3.62
C ILE A 21 -9.37 3.02 2.36
N CYS A 22 -8.09 2.64 2.50
CA CYS A 22 -7.30 2.15 1.38
C CYS A 22 -7.91 0.89 0.76
N MET A 23 -8.32 -0.09 1.57
CA MET A 23 -9.02 -1.29 1.09
C MET A 23 -10.32 -0.93 0.35
N ALA A 24 -11.12 0.01 0.87
CA ALA A 24 -12.34 0.45 0.22
C ALA A 24 -12.07 1.15 -1.14
N ILE A 25 -11.00 1.92 -1.24
CA ILE A 25 -10.57 2.55 -2.50
C ILE A 25 -10.16 1.48 -3.52
N ILE A 26 -9.34 0.51 -3.13
CA ILE A 26 -8.92 -0.61 -3.99
C ILE A 26 -10.15 -1.36 -4.48
N PHE A 27 -11.06 -1.75 -3.58
CA PHE A 27 -12.30 -2.42 -3.94
C PHE A 27 -13.13 -1.62 -4.95
N TRP A 28 -13.28 -0.32 -4.74
CA TRP A 28 -14.01 0.56 -5.67
C TRP A 28 -13.34 0.65 -7.04
N LEU A 29 -11.99 0.72 -7.09
CA LEU A 29 -11.24 0.74 -8.34
C LEU A 29 -11.32 -0.62 -9.05
N SER A 30 -11.23 -1.72 -8.32
CA SER A 30 -11.38 -3.08 -8.82
C SER A 30 -12.78 -3.41 -9.34
N SER A 31 -13.81 -2.72 -8.84
CA SER A 31 -15.20 -2.87 -9.29
C SER A 31 -15.45 -2.23 -10.66
N LYS A 32 -14.49 -1.50 -11.24
CA LYS A 32 -14.61 -0.93 -12.57
C LYS A 32 -14.48 -1.99 -13.65
N THR A 33 -15.36 -1.93 -14.66
CA THR A 33 -15.26 -2.82 -15.83
C THR A 33 -13.94 -2.66 -16.56
N ALA A 34 -13.56 -3.62 -17.39
CA ALA A 34 -12.33 -3.55 -18.17
C ALA A 34 -12.29 -2.29 -19.04
N ASP A 35 -13.43 -1.91 -19.64
CA ASP A 35 -13.55 -0.74 -20.52
C ASP A 35 -13.42 0.58 -19.74
N GLU A 36 -14.06 0.70 -18.57
CA GLU A 36 -13.92 1.86 -17.69
C GLU A 36 -12.49 2.04 -17.22
N SER A 37 -11.84 0.94 -16.82
CA SER A 37 -10.45 0.93 -16.38
C SER A 37 -9.49 1.28 -17.52
N ALA A 38 -9.73 0.79 -18.74
CA ALA A 38 -8.98 1.16 -19.93
C ALA A 38 -9.17 2.66 -20.28
N GLY A 39 -10.37 3.19 -20.11
CA GLY A 39 -10.64 4.62 -20.27
C GLY A 39 -9.80 5.49 -19.32
N GLN A 40 -9.72 5.11 -18.05
CA GLN A 40 -8.92 5.82 -17.05
C GLN A 40 -7.41 5.71 -17.35
N SER A 41 -6.90 4.51 -17.67
CA SER A 41 -5.49 4.33 -18.00
C SER A 41 -5.09 5.03 -19.29
N SER A 42 -6.00 5.16 -20.27
CA SER A 42 -5.73 5.81 -21.55
C SER A 42 -5.32 7.30 -21.41
N VAL A 43 -5.82 8.00 -20.40
CA VAL A 43 -5.43 9.38 -20.10
C VAL A 43 -3.97 9.43 -19.67
N ILE A 44 -3.56 8.52 -18.78
CA ILE A 44 -2.18 8.43 -18.29
C ILE A 44 -1.24 7.99 -19.43
N VAL A 45 -1.66 7.00 -20.21
CA VAL A 45 -0.90 6.52 -21.37
C VAL A 45 -0.69 7.63 -22.40
N LYS A 46 -1.73 8.40 -22.75
CA LYS A 46 -1.60 9.53 -23.67
C LYS A 46 -0.62 10.57 -23.13
N TRP A 47 -0.67 10.88 -21.85
CA TRP A 47 0.26 11.81 -21.21
C TRP A 47 1.71 11.30 -21.30
N ILE A 48 1.96 10.01 -21.02
CA ILE A 48 3.29 9.38 -21.10
C ILE A 48 3.78 9.37 -22.55
N ILE A 49 2.94 8.96 -23.51
CA ILE A 49 3.30 8.92 -24.94
C ILE A 49 3.69 10.31 -25.47
N ASN A 50 2.98 11.34 -25.04
CA ASN A 50 3.26 12.72 -25.45
C ASN A 50 4.62 13.21 -24.92
N HIS A 51 5.10 12.71 -23.78
CA HIS A 51 6.37 13.14 -23.17
C HIS A 51 7.56 12.23 -23.51
N PHE A 52 7.31 10.93 -23.69
CA PHE A 52 8.37 9.91 -23.81
C PHE A 52 8.33 9.12 -25.13
N GLY A 53 7.36 9.35 -26.02
CA GLY A 53 7.25 8.73 -27.35
C GLY A 53 6.30 7.54 -27.43
N LYS A 54 5.90 7.20 -28.68
CA LYS A 54 4.78 6.28 -29.00
C LYS A 54 4.91 4.82 -28.53
N ASN A 55 6.07 4.33 -28.14
CA ASN A 55 6.26 2.91 -27.78
C ASN A 55 6.63 2.71 -26.31
N SER A 56 6.41 3.71 -25.46
CA SER A 56 6.91 3.69 -24.11
C SER A 56 6.06 2.86 -23.14
N VAL A 57 4.73 2.86 -23.28
CA VAL A 57 3.83 2.21 -22.31
C VAL A 57 2.49 1.83 -22.95
N THR A 58 1.91 0.71 -22.51
CA THR A 58 0.57 0.24 -22.89
C THR A 58 -0.42 0.39 -21.74
N ASP A 59 -1.74 0.43 -22.02
CA ASP A 59 -2.81 0.44 -21.00
C ASP A 59 -2.65 -0.73 -20.03
N PHE A 60 -2.24 -1.89 -20.52
CA PHE A 60 -1.98 -3.06 -19.70
C PHE A 60 -0.90 -2.79 -18.63
N ILE A 61 0.23 -2.20 -19.01
CA ILE A 61 1.33 -1.89 -18.07
C ILE A 61 0.89 -0.87 -17.04
N VAL A 62 0.17 0.18 -17.46
CA VAL A 62 -0.33 1.21 -16.53
C VAL A 62 -1.26 0.61 -15.49
N ARG A 63 -2.20 -0.26 -15.89
CA ARG A 63 -3.08 -0.96 -14.95
C ARG A 63 -2.31 -1.84 -13.96
N LYS A 64 -1.34 -2.62 -14.44
CA LYS A 64 -0.53 -3.48 -13.54
C LYS A 64 0.31 -2.66 -12.56
N LEU A 65 0.86 -1.52 -13.00
CA LEU A 65 1.58 -0.60 -12.12
C LEU A 65 0.66 0.08 -11.11
N ALA A 66 -0.58 0.40 -11.48
CA ALA A 66 -1.58 0.93 -10.57
C ALA A 66 -1.89 -0.08 -9.46
N HIS A 67 -2.28 -1.32 -9.81
CA HIS A 67 -2.50 -2.40 -8.84
C HIS A 67 -1.29 -2.63 -7.95
N PHE A 68 -0.12 -2.79 -8.51
CA PHE A 68 1.13 -2.90 -7.74
C PHE A 68 1.28 -1.76 -6.73
N SER A 69 1.06 -0.51 -7.15
CA SER A 69 1.19 0.68 -6.29
C SER A 69 0.15 0.72 -5.17
N GLU A 70 -1.08 0.29 -5.44
CA GLU A 70 -2.16 0.17 -4.46
C GLU A 70 -1.78 -0.79 -3.34
N TYR A 71 -1.21 -1.95 -3.68
CA TYR A 71 -0.79 -2.95 -2.70
C TYR A 71 0.51 -2.58 -1.97
N VAL A 72 1.41 -1.80 -2.60
CA VAL A 72 2.53 -1.14 -1.90
C VAL A 72 1.98 -0.21 -0.81
N GLY A 73 1.03 0.66 -1.16
CA GLY A 73 0.40 1.59 -0.22
C GLY A 73 -0.35 0.88 0.91
N LEU A 74 -1.14 -0.13 0.58
CA LEU A 74 -1.92 -0.90 1.56
C LEU A 74 -1.00 -1.60 2.58
N CYS A 75 0.06 -2.29 2.11
CA CYS A 75 0.98 -2.98 3.01
C CYS A 75 1.81 -2.02 3.86
N PHE A 76 2.17 -0.85 3.32
CA PHE A 76 2.82 0.20 4.09
C PHE A 76 1.92 0.69 5.25
N LEU A 77 0.65 0.99 4.96
CA LEU A 77 -0.33 1.40 5.96
C LEU A 77 -0.61 0.29 6.99
N ALA A 78 -0.75 -0.96 6.55
CA ALA A 78 -0.93 -2.12 7.42
C ALA A 78 0.28 -2.32 8.34
N SER A 79 1.50 -2.15 7.82
CA SER A 79 2.73 -2.22 8.62
C SER A 79 2.75 -1.16 9.72
N ASN A 80 2.32 0.08 9.39
CA ASN A 80 2.19 1.14 10.38
C ASN A 80 1.11 0.80 11.43
N ALA A 81 -0.06 0.32 11.02
CA ALA A 81 -1.15 -0.02 11.93
C ALA A 81 -0.76 -1.14 12.91
N ILE A 82 -0.11 -2.19 12.41
CA ILE A 82 0.41 -3.30 13.23
C ILE A 82 1.52 -2.80 14.18
N TYR A 83 2.39 -1.91 13.70
CA TYR A 83 3.41 -1.29 14.56
C TYR A 83 2.81 -0.44 15.67
N GLN A 84 1.77 0.37 15.39
CA GLN A 84 1.09 1.16 16.42
C GLN A 84 0.46 0.28 17.51
N LEU A 85 -0.07 -0.88 17.12
CA LEU A 85 -0.69 -1.84 18.03
C LEU A 85 0.36 -2.61 18.87
N SER A 86 1.36 -3.18 18.23
CA SER A 86 2.32 -4.12 18.85
C SER A 86 3.62 -3.46 19.33
N LYS A 87 3.91 -2.23 18.87
CA LYS A 87 5.20 -1.53 19.00
C LYS A 87 6.40 -2.33 18.47
N ARG A 88 6.12 -3.32 17.62
CA ARG A 88 7.11 -4.16 16.94
C ARG A 88 6.85 -4.14 15.44
N PHE A 89 7.92 -4.13 14.65
CA PHE A 89 7.80 -4.34 13.22
C PHE A 89 7.68 -5.84 12.94
N ILE A 90 6.53 -6.26 12.44
CA ILE A 90 6.22 -7.66 12.15
C ILE A 90 5.73 -7.76 10.69
N PRO A 91 6.66 -7.76 9.70
CA PRO A 91 6.31 -7.70 8.28
C PRO A 91 5.45 -8.87 7.81
N LEU A 92 5.61 -10.04 8.43
CA LEU A 92 4.82 -11.22 8.08
C LEU A 92 3.31 -10.96 8.17
N TYR A 93 2.84 -10.29 9.23
CA TYR A 93 1.42 -10.03 9.41
C TYR A 93 0.89 -8.99 8.42
N SER A 94 1.65 -7.92 8.13
CA SER A 94 1.23 -6.93 7.14
C SER A 94 1.23 -7.50 5.72
N CYS A 95 2.25 -8.26 5.34
CA CYS A 95 2.30 -8.93 4.05
C CYS A 95 1.19 -9.99 3.91
N ALA A 96 0.95 -10.81 4.95
CA ALA A 96 -0.11 -11.80 4.93
C ALA A 96 -1.50 -11.14 4.78
N LEU A 97 -1.81 -10.13 5.59
CA LEU A 97 -3.06 -9.38 5.50
C LEU A 97 -3.27 -8.82 4.09
N THR A 98 -2.24 -8.18 3.53
CA THR A 98 -2.31 -7.55 2.20
C THR A 98 -2.43 -8.60 1.10
N SER A 99 -1.69 -9.71 1.16
CA SER A 99 -1.77 -10.79 0.18
C SER A 99 -3.11 -11.53 0.23
N PHE A 100 -3.69 -11.75 1.43
CA PHE A 100 -5.05 -12.29 1.55
C PHE A 100 -6.09 -11.34 1.00
N TYR A 101 -5.92 -10.04 1.19
CA TYR A 101 -6.80 -9.06 0.58
C TYR A 101 -6.69 -9.07 -0.96
N ALA A 102 -5.48 -9.23 -1.52
CA ALA A 102 -5.29 -9.39 -2.96
C ALA A 102 -6.02 -10.63 -3.51
N ILE A 103 -6.01 -11.77 -2.79
CA ILE A 103 -6.81 -12.94 -3.18
C ILE A 103 -8.31 -12.61 -3.22
N SER A 104 -8.81 -11.89 -2.22
CA SER A 104 -10.23 -11.51 -2.17
C SER A 104 -10.60 -10.54 -3.30
N ASP A 105 -9.68 -9.66 -3.67
CA ASP A 105 -9.85 -8.72 -4.79
C ASP A 105 -9.88 -9.44 -6.14
N GLU A 106 -8.94 -10.36 -6.39
CA GLU A 106 -8.95 -11.23 -7.57
C GLU A 106 -10.23 -12.06 -7.68
N PHE A 107 -10.72 -12.60 -6.55
CA PHE A 107 -11.99 -13.31 -6.52
C PHE A 107 -13.17 -12.39 -6.83
N HIS A 108 -13.17 -11.16 -6.33
CA HIS A 108 -14.20 -10.16 -6.65
C HIS A 108 -14.21 -9.82 -8.15
N GLN A 109 -13.04 -9.73 -8.79
CA GLN A 109 -12.94 -9.42 -10.21
C GLN A 109 -13.58 -10.46 -11.12
N LEU A 110 -13.82 -11.70 -10.66
CA LEU A 110 -14.60 -12.70 -11.41
C LEU A 110 -16.06 -12.27 -11.68
N PHE A 111 -16.58 -11.35 -10.87
CA PHE A 111 -17.95 -10.84 -10.99
C PHE A 111 -18.03 -9.49 -11.72
N VAL A 112 -16.92 -9.01 -12.25
CA VAL A 112 -16.82 -7.72 -12.95
C VAL A 112 -16.64 -7.96 -14.46
N ASP A 113 -17.48 -7.34 -15.25
CA ASP A 113 -17.49 -7.53 -16.72
C ASP A 113 -16.12 -7.21 -17.36
N GLY A 114 -15.65 -8.17 -18.15
CA GLY A 114 -14.37 -8.05 -18.88
C GLY A 114 -13.12 -8.20 -18.00
N ARG A 115 -13.27 -8.58 -16.73
CA ARG A 115 -12.16 -8.93 -15.84
C ARG A 115 -11.96 -10.44 -15.74
N SER A 116 -10.77 -10.85 -15.38
CA SER A 116 -10.41 -12.25 -15.09
C SER A 116 -9.63 -12.32 -13.78
N CYS A 117 -9.76 -13.42 -13.06
CA CYS A 117 -8.93 -13.73 -11.91
C CYS A 117 -7.65 -14.42 -12.40
N GLU A 118 -6.52 -13.79 -12.19
CA GLU A 118 -5.24 -14.32 -12.66
C GLU A 118 -4.26 -14.48 -11.47
N ILE A 119 -3.71 -15.68 -11.30
CA ILE A 119 -2.68 -15.95 -10.29
C ILE A 119 -1.48 -15.01 -10.45
N ARG A 120 -1.17 -14.59 -11.67
CA ARG A 120 -0.11 -13.64 -11.96
C ARG A 120 -0.38 -12.27 -11.36
N ASP A 121 -1.64 -11.82 -11.34
CA ASP A 121 -2.03 -10.53 -10.79
C ASP A 121 -1.89 -10.54 -9.27
N TRP A 122 -2.41 -11.58 -8.62
CA TRP A 122 -2.15 -11.81 -7.20
C TRP A 122 -0.64 -11.84 -6.85
N ALA A 123 0.20 -12.45 -7.71
CA ALA A 123 1.64 -12.49 -7.48
C ALA A 123 2.26 -11.08 -7.56
N ILE A 124 1.87 -10.26 -8.53
CA ILE A 124 2.30 -8.86 -8.68
C ILE A 124 1.91 -8.04 -7.45
N ASP A 125 0.67 -8.18 -6.99
CA ASP A 125 0.14 -7.48 -5.82
C ASP A 125 0.85 -7.90 -4.53
N THR A 126 1.16 -9.20 -4.40
CA THR A 126 1.95 -9.72 -3.27
C THR A 126 3.39 -9.19 -3.30
N VAL A 127 4.02 -9.05 -4.47
CA VAL A 127 5.32 -8.38 -4.59
C VAL A 127 5.20 -6.91 -4.21
N GLY A 128 4.12 -6.23 -4.60
CA GLY A 128 3.81 -4.88 -4.13
C GLY A 128 3.74 -4.79 -2.61
N ALA A 129 3.09 -5.77 -1.95
CA ALA A 129 3.04 -5.84 -0.50
C ALA A 129 4.43 -5.97 0.14
N LEU A 130 5.32 -6.79 -0.42
CA LEU A 130 6.70 -6.91 0.08
C LEU A 130 7.47 -5.59 -0.04
N VAL A 131 7.29 -4.87 -1.15
CA VAL A 131 7.90 -3.55 -1.34
C VAL A 131 7.35 -2.52 -0.34
N GLY A 132 6.04 -2.55 -0.06
CA GLY A 132 5.40 -1.70 0.94
C GLY A 132 5.92 -1.94 2.36
N ALA A 133 6.09 -3.21 2.74
CA ALA A 133 6.69 -3.58 4.02
C ALA A 133 8.16 -3.13 4.13
N LEU A 134 8.93 -3.29 3.05
CA LEU A 134 10.32 -2.84 2.99
C LEU A 134 10.43 -1.32 3.09
N ALA A 135 9.58 -0.58 2.40
CA ALA A 135 9.52 0.88 2.47
C ALA A 135 9.23 1.36 3.90
N PHE A 136 8.25 0.74 4.57
CA PHE A 136 7.98 1.03 5.99
C PHE A 136 9.18 0.73 6.87
N TYR A 137 9.86 -0.39 6.67
CA TYR A 137 11.04 -0.78 7.45
C TYR A 137 12.19 0.22 7.32
N ILE A 138 12.46 0.68 6.09
CA ILE A 138 13.49 1.70 5.83
C ILE A 138 13.17 2.98 6.61
N ILE A 139 11.95 3.48 6.51
CA ILE A 139 11.51 4.68 7.23
C ILE A 139 11.61 4.47 8.75
N TYR A 140 11.17 3.32 9.25
CA TYR A 140 11.28 2.96 10.66
C TYR A 140 12.72 3.02 11.18
N ILE A 141 13.69 2.45 10.43
CA ILE A 141 15.12 2.49 10.82
C ILE A 141 15.65 3.92 10.82
N ILE A 142 15.31 4.71 9.80
CA ILE A 142 15.75 6.11 9.70
C ILE A 142 15.25 6.90 10.91
N ILE A 143 13.95 6.81 11.21
CA ILE A 143 13.36 7.53 12.36
C ILE A 143 14.03 7.08 13.67
N LYS A 144 14.20 5.76 13.86
CA LYS A 144 14.85 5.23 15.07
C LYS A 144 16.27 5.74 15.25
N LYS A 145 17.06 5.85 14.17
CA LYS A 145 18.43 6.39 14.20
C LYS A 145 18.41 7.88 14.55
N VAL A 146 17.50 8.66 13.96
CA VAL A 146 17.40 10.11 14.21
C VAL A 146 17.03 10.38 15.67
N VAL A 147 16.02 9.68 16.20
CA VAL A 147 15.60 9.82 17.61
C VAL A 147 16.72 9.44 18.57
N LYS A 148 17.43 8.33 18.30
CA LYS A 148 18.56 7.92 19.13
C LYS A 148 19.70 8.96 19.13
N LYS A 149 20.00 9.56 17.97
CA LYS A 149 21.03 10.60 17.86
C LYS A 149 20.63 11.85 18.66
N LYS A 150 19.37 12.27 18.57
CA LYS A 150 18.85 13.41 19.34
C LYS A 150 18.98 13.18 20.85
N ASN A 151 18.51 12.02 21.35
CA ASN A 151 18.57 11.71 22.78
C ASN A 151 20.02 11.68 23.31
N ASN A 152 20.99 11.19 22.52
CA ASN A 152 22.40 11.19 22.92
C ASN A 152 23.00 12.61 23.03
N ILE A 153 22.57 13.53 22.15
CA ILE A 153 23.00 14.93 22.20
C ILE A 153 22.42 15.61 23.44
N ASP A 154 21.14 15.43 23.72
CA ASP A 154 20.46 16.02 24.86
C ASP A 154 21.06 15.53 26.20
N THR A 155 21.57 14.29 26.25
CA THR A 155 22.22 13.71 27.42
C THR A 155 23.67 14.27 27.63
N GLN A 156 24.32 14.77 26.58
CA GLN A 156 25.65 15.35 26.69
C GLN A 156 25.65 16.85 27.06
N ILE A 157 24.50 17.51 26.91
CA ILE A 157 24.34 18.95 27.19
C ILE A 157 23.86 19.19 28.63
N ASN A 158 23.24 18.21 29.29
CA ASN A 158 22.79 18.24 30.68
C ASN A 158 23.79 17.52 31.62
#